data_241d6cd45567e30038147ed4376e2d21
#
_entry.id   241d6cd45567e30038147ed4376e2d21
#
_cell.length_a   1.000
_cell.length_b   1.000
_cell.length_c   1.000
_cell.angle_alpha   90.00
_cell.angle_beta   90.00
_cell.angle_gamma   90.00
#
_symmetry.space_group_name_H-M   'P 1'
#
loop_
_entity.id
_entity.type
_entity.pdbx_description
1 polymer ?
#
loop_
_entity_poly.entity_id
_entity_poly.type
_entity_poly.pdbx_seq_one_letter_code
_entity_poly.pdbx_strand_id
1 'polypeptide(L)'
;MTFARTSGLARLAEISGSAHVMAEPADLALYRIAGQMPAVAVRPSSAEEAAEIVKFAAAERLAVVPAAGRTKLDMGMPPKKYDMSLDLSRLDRVIAYDPGDLTLSVEPGIPLQRLSGVLAGHRQFLPLAAPFAPRATAGGTLAAGVDSPLRQFYGTARDYVLGIEFVTGDGVRAKSGGRVVKNVSGYDLHKLMIGALGTLGILTQINFRTFPLPGETWALAASFDGAAGALDFRSRVANSPLRPLTLEILSPETVVLLAGEEAARIEPGPAPEAQFAKGKWTVAASFAGKEPVLERYTRDLRQMAGDSGASGVLLFSDRDTSCNLARLREFVPVALASSPAATVLKLSVLPSRLRELLDAVCAAAELSDLPRAVLARGLGVVYAALLPAKRDSGALRRVVQATGQILNSCAGLGGNSSIPWCPGEWKESLSVWGPDRSDFAQMRKLKSVFDPAGILAPGRFAGGM
;
A
#
# COMPACT_ATOMS: atom_id res chain seq x y z
N MET A 1 22.15 -24.19 -10.67
CA MET A 1 22.88 -23.82 -11.91
C MET A 1 23.51 -22.48 -11.65
N THR A 2 24.83 -22.44 -11.61
CA THR A 2 25.59 -21.20 -11.45
C THR A 2 25.33 -20.38 -12.72
N PHE A 3 24.68 -19.22 -12.60
CA PHE A 3 24.70 -18.17 -13.62
C PHE A 3 26.11 -18.19 -14.21
N ALA A 4 26.27 -18.32 -15.54
CA ALA A 4 27.60 -18.27 -16.16
C ALA A 4 28.10 -16.84 -15.89
N ARG A 5 28.69 -16.65 -14.70
CA ARG A 5 28.83 -15.37 -14.00
C ARG A 5 29.52 -14.29 -14.84
N THR A 6 30.39 -14.68 -15.74
CA THR A 6 31.22 -13.70 -16.47
C THR A 6 30.52 -13.17 -17.74
N SER A 7 29.91 -14.00 -18.57
CA SER A 7 29.28 -13.55 -19.83
C SER A 7 27.93 -12.84 -19.59
N GLY A 8 27.14 -13.31 -18.61
CA GLY A 8 25.88 -12.66 -18.28
C GLY A 8 26.05 -11.27 -17.64
N LEU A 9 27.01 -11.11 -16.73
CA LEU A 9 27.35 -9.82 -16.14
C LEU A 9 27.90 -8.85 -17.19
N ALA A 10 28.75 -9.34 -18.11
CA ALA A 10 29.26 -8.52 -19.22
C ALA A 10 28.12 -8.01 -20.10
N ARG A 11 27.16 -8.87 -20.47
CA ARG A 11 26.02 -8.46 -21.27
C ARG A 11 25.14 -7.42 -20.55
N LEU A 12 24.88 -7.57 -19.26
CA LEU A 12 24.13 -6.59 -18.46
C LEU A 12 24.90 -5.24 -18.37
N ALA A 13 26.24 -5.32 -18.24
CA ALA A 13 27.08 -4.14 -18.23
C ALA A 13 27.12 -3.40 -19.59
N GLU A 14 27.02 -4.12 -20.72
CA GLU A 14 26.85 -3.52 -22.04
C GLU A 14 25.54 -2.75 -22.16
N ILE A 15 24.44 -3.27 -21.57
CA ILE A 15 23.11 -2.62 -21.64
C ILE A 15 23.04 -1.40 -20.73
N SER A 16 23.47 -1.49 -19.48
CA SER A 16 23.19 -0.47 -18.44
C SER A 16 24.45 0.27 -17.96
N GLY A 17 25.63 -0.11 -18.40
CA GLY A 17 26.92 0.34 -17.87
C GLY A 17 27.34 -0.47 -16.62
N SER A 18 28.62 -0.75 -16.49
CA SER A 18 29.19 -1.58 -15.42
C SER A 18 28.91 -1.04 -14.02
N ALA A 19 28.90 0.26 -13.82
CA ALA A 19 28.57 0.92 -12.55
C ALA A 19 27.13 0.70 -12.08
N HIS A 20 26.28 0.14 -12.93
CA HIS A 20 24.86 -0.10 -12.65
C HIS A 20 24.48 -1.58 -12.58
N VAL A 21 25.50 -2.45 -12.60
CA VAL A 21 25.36 -3.90 -12.41
C VAL A 21 26.03 -4.27 -11.10
N MET A 22 25.26 -4.62 -10.10
CA MET A 22 25.74 -4.92 -8.75
C MET A 22 25.71 -6.44 -8.53
N ALA A 23 26.83 -7.00 -8.13
CA ALA A 23 26.98 -8.43 -7.82
C ALA A 23 27.61 -8.68 -6.45
N GLU A 24 28.03 -7.63 -5.75
CA GLU A 24 28.62 -7.75 -4.43
C GLU A 24 27.55 -8.03 -3.35
N PRO A 25 27.79 -8.96 -2.42
CA PRO A 25 26.82 -9.35 -1.39
C PRO A 25 26.28 -8.18 -0.56
N ALA A 26 27.10 -7.17 -0.28
CA ALA A 26 26.69 -5.99 0.49
C ALA A 26 25.61 -5.18 -0.25
N ASP A 27 25.77 -5.00 -1.56
CA ASP A 27 24.79 -4.29 -2.39
C ASP A 27 23.52 -5.13 -2.57
N LEU A 28 23.67 -6.43 -2.78
CA LEU A 28 22.55 -7.37 -2.98
C LEU A 28 21.69 -7.53 -1.72
N ALA A 29 22.24 -7.31 -0.53
CA ALA A 29 21.51 -7.35 0.73
C ALA A 29 20.34 -6.34 0.77
N LEU A 30 20.42 -5.25 0.01
CA LEU A 30 19.35 -4.24 -0.13
C LEU A 30 18.11 -4.76 -0.86
N TYR A 31 18.23 -5.87 -1.59
CA TYR A 31 17.17 -6.49 -2.40
C TYR A 31 16.67 -7.79 -1.78
N ARG A 32 17.01 -8.07 -0.53
CA ARG A 32 16.59 -9.30 0.17
C ARG A 32 15.07 -9.38 0.29
N ILE A 33 14.51 -10.56 0.02
CA ILE A 33 13.09 -10.89 0.16
C ILE A 33 12.98 -12.17 0.96
N ALA A 34 12.41 -12.12 2.16
CA ALA A 34 12.23 -13.29 3.03
C ALA A 34 13.53 -14.12 3.19
N GLY A 35 14.67 -13.48 3.31
CA GLY A 35 15.98 -14.14 3.43
C GLY A 35 16.67 -14.45 2.11
N GLN A 36 15.99 -14.52 0.99
CA GLN A 36 16.59 -14.75 -0.33
C GLN A 36 17.19 -13.48 -0.91
N MET A 37 18.34 -13.59 -1.55
CA MET A 37 19.03 -12.51 -2.28
C MET A 37 19.12 -12.86 -3.76
N PRO A 38 19.05 -11.89 -4.68
CA PRO A 38 19.32 -12.13 -6.11
C PRO A 38 20.81 -12.42 -6.33
N ALA A 39 21.14 -13.00 -7.47
CA ALA A 39 22.54 -13.16 -7.90
C ALA A 39 23.13 -11.85 -8.47
N VAL A 40 22.26 -10.96 -8.97
CA VAL A 40 22.63 -9.65 -9.55
C VAL A 40 21.50 -8.67 -9.36
N ALA A 41 21.84 -7.38 -9.21
CA ALA A 41 20.88 -6.29 -9.31
C ALA A 41 21.33 -5.33 -10.42
N VAL A 42 20.37 -4.89 -11.26
CA VAL A 42 20.64 -4.01 -12.43
C VAL A 42 19.77 -2.79 -12.38
N ARG A 43 20.33 -1.61 -12.64
CA ARG A 43 19.66 -0.33 -12.61
C ARG A 43 19.58 0.31 -14.00
N PRO A 44 18.54 0.06 -14.81
CA PRO A 44 18.35 0.72 -16.09
C PRO A 44 18.11 2.23 -15.93
N SER A 45 18.51 3.01 -16.94
CA SER A 45 18.29 4.46 -17.03
C SER A 45 17.14 4.84 -17.98
N SER A 46 16.62 3.87 -18.73
CA SER A 46 15.53 4.09 -19.68
C SER A 46 14.61 2.88 -19.78
N ALA A 47 13.43 3.10 -20.38
CA ALA A 47 12.49 2.03 -20.70
C ALA A 47 13.06 1.01 -21.70
N GLU A 48 13.91 1.50 -22.62
CA GLU A 48 14.62 0.69 -23.61
C GLU A 48 15.62 -0.26 -22.93
N GLU A 49 16.45 0.25 -22.03
CA GLU A 49 17.37 -0.59 -21.24
C GLU A 49 16.60 -1.61 -20.41
N ALA A 50 15.49 -1.21 -19.76
CA ALA A 50 14.66 -2.14 -19.00
C ALA A 50 14.10 -3.26 -19.90
N ALA A 51 13.65 -2.93 -21.11
CA ALA A 51 13.15 -3.91 -22.07
C ALA A 51 14.24 -4.89 -22.53
N GLU A 52 15.43 -4.41 -22.87
CA GLU A 52 16.56 -5.25 -23.28
C GLU A 52 17.05 -6.16 -22.14
N ILE A 53 17.06 -5.68 -20.87
CA ILE A 53 17.39 -6.51 -19.70
C ILE A 53 16.35 -7.63 -19.53
N VAL A 54 15.04 -7.31 -19.63
CA VAL A 54 13.98 -8.32 -19.51
C VAL A 54 14.04 -9.33 -20.65
N LYS A 55 14.29 -8.88 -21.87
CA LYS A 55 14.48 -9.75 -23.04
C LYS A 55 15.67 -10.70 -22.87
N PHE A 56 16.79 -10.20 -22.37
CA PHE A 56 17.94 -11.02 -22.00
C PHE A 56 17.56 -12.03 -20.91
N ALA A 57 16.88 -11.58 -19.84
CA ALA A 57 16.45 -12.45 -18.76
C ALA A 57 15.48 -13.54 -19.24
N ALA A 58 14.60 -13.24 -20.21
CA ALA A 58 13.69 -14.21 -20.80
C ALA A 58 14.45 -15.28 -21.60
N ALA A 59 15.43 -14.87 -22.41
CA ALA A 59 16.27 -15.79 -23.18
C ALA A 59 17.05 -16.75 -22.28
N GLU A 60 17.61 -16.24 -21.17
CA GLU A 60 18.40 -16.99 -20.19
C GLU A 60 17.51 -17.65 -19.10
N ARG A 61 16.20 -17.49 -19.13
CA ARG A 61 15.23 -17.95 -18.11
C ARG A 61 15.60 -17.53 -16.69
N LEU A 62 16.02 -16.28 -16.53
CA LEU A 62 16.34 -15.67 -15.26
C LEU A 62 15.10 -15.05 -14.61
N ALA A 63 14.84 -15.39 -13.37
CA ALA A 63 13.74 -14.83 -12.62
C ALA A 63 14.07 -13.39 -12.16
N VAL A 64 13.20 -12.44 -12.55
CA VAL A 64 13.37 -11.00 -12.32
C VAL A 64 12.34 -10.50 -11.32
N VAL A 65 12.79 -9.80 -10.27
CA VAL A 65 11.89 -9.09 -9.35
C VAL A 65 12.16 -7.60 -9.48
N PRO A 66 11.15 -6.78 -9.86
CA PRO A 66 11.30 -5.34 -9.94
C PRO A 66 11.40 -4.71 -8.54
N ALA A 67 12.24 -3.70 -8.42
CA ALA A 67 12.43 -2.90 -7.22
C ALA A 67 12.56 -1.42 -7.57
N ALA A 68 12.41 -0.53 -6.58
CA ALA A 68 12.81 0.86 -6.64
C ALA A 68 13.06 1.37 -5.20
N GLY A 69 12.08 1.94 -4.50
CA GLY A 69 12.20 2.36 -3.10
C GLY A 69 12.37 1.22 -2.08
N ARG A 70 12.20 -0.01 -2.48
CA ARG A 70 12.37 -1.25 -1.69
C ARG A 70 11.53 -1.35 -0.41
N THR A 71 10.52 -0.50 -0.27
CA THR A 71 9.67 -0.40 0.93
C THR A 71 8.61 -1.51 1.03
N LYS A 72 8.40 -2.25 -0.06
CA LYS A 72 7.32 -3.23 -0.20
C LYS A 72 7.79 -4.57 -0.80
N LEU A 73 9.13 -4.82 -0.75
CA LEU A 73 9.69 -6.07 -1.25
C LEU A 73 9.18 -7.30 -0.49
N ASP A 74 8.92 -7.15 0.81
CA ASP A 74 8.38 -8.24 1.61
C ASP A 74 6.88 -8.48 1.44
N MET A 75 6.15 -7.68 0.65
CA MET A 75 4.75 -7.98 0.35
C MET A 75 4.63 -9.22 -0.56
N GLY A 76 3.59 -10.02 -0.32
CA GLY A 76 3.36 -11.27 -1.05
C GLY A 76 4.25 -12.44 -0.60
N MET A 77 4.21 -13.54 -1.34
CA MET A 77 5.04 -14.72 -1.05
C MET A 77 6.51 -14.49 -1.41
N PRO A 78 7.44 -15.24 -0.81
CA PRO A 78 8.82 -15.29 -1.31
C PRO A 78 8.85 -15.75 -2.77
N PRO A 79 9.77 -15.23 -3.59
CA PRO A 79 9.90 -15.69 -4.96
C PRO A 79 10.34 -17.16 -4.99
N LYS A 80 9.76 -17.97 -5.87
CA LYS A 80 10.20 -19.37 -6.10
C LYS A 80 11.62 -19.45 -6.66
N LYS A 81 12.00 -18.43 -7.40
CA LYS A 81 13.33 -18.23 -7.98
C LYS A 81 13.64 -16.74 -7.98
N TYR A 82 14.87 -16.35 -7.65
CA TYR A 82 15.29 -14.96 -7.58
C TYR A 82 16.70 -14.79 -8.12
N ASP A 83 16.84 -14.64 -9.44
CA ASP A 83 18.15 -14.51 -10.08
C ASP A 83 18.57 -13.04 -10.18
N MET A 84 17.64 -12.14 -10.48
CA MET A 84 17.91 -10.74 -10.76
C MET A 84 16.91 -9.80 -10.05
N SER A 85 17.41 -8.72 -9.46
CA SER A 85 16.61 -7.56 -9.11
C SER A 85 16.74 -6.50 -10.20
N LEU A 86 15.63 -6.05 -10.78
CA LEU A 86 15.57 -4.93 -11.71
C LEU A 86 15.21 -3.66 -10.94
N ASP A 87 16.21 -2.86 -10.60
CA ASP A 87 16.03 -1.66 -9.78
C ASP A 87 15.75 -0.43 -10.66
N LEU A 88 14.51 0.00 -10.64
CA LEU A 88 13.97 1.11 -11.43
C LEU A 88 14.22 2.49 -10.78
N SER A 89 15.07 2.59 -9.76
CA SER A 89 15.30 3.83 -9.02
C SER A 89 15.92 4.95 -9.87
N ARG A 90 16.56 4.63 -11.01
CA ARG A 90 17.07 5.60 -11.97
C ARG A 90 16.02 6.11 -12.95
N LEU A 91 14.89 5.44 -13.05
CA LEU A 91 13.72 5.89 -13.80
C LEU A 91 12.89 6.81 -12.89
N ASP A 92 13.35 8.02 -12.62
CA ASP A 92 12.82 8.91 -11.59
C ASP A 92 12.39 10.29 -12.08
N ARG A 93 12.27 10.48 -13.41
CA ARG A 93 11.96 11.77 -14.01
C ARG A 93 10.46 12.08 -14.05
N VAL A 94 10.14 13.36 -14.01
CA VAL A 94 8.86 13.89 -14.51
C VAL A 94 9.00 14.02 -16.03
N ILE A 95 8.27 13.20 -16.78
CA ILE A 95 8.35 13.16 -18.25
C ILE A 95 7.58 14.32 -18.86
N ALA A 96 6.38 14.58 -18.34
CA ALA A 96 5.54 15.68 -18.77
C ALA A 96 4.58 16.06 -17.64
N TYR A 97 4.32 17.36 -17.51
CA TYR A 97 3.34 17.88 -16.56
C TYR A 97 2.59 19.03 -17.20
N ASP A 98 1.28 18.90 -17.22
CA ASP A 98 0.37 19.95 -17.67
C ASP A 98 -0.58 20.30 -16.52
N PRO A 99 -0.26 21.36 -15.74
CA PRO A 99 -1.10 21.78 -14.63
C PRO A 99 -2.49 22.27 -15.07
N GLY A 100 -2.63 22.80 -16.28
CA GLY A 100 -3.91 23.28 -16.80
C GLY A 100 -4.89 22.13 -17.06
N ASP A 101 -4.38 21.03 -17.62
CA ASP A 101 -5.17 19.83 -17.91
C ASP A 101 -5.22 18.83 -16.73
N LEU A 102 -4.58 19.15 -15.62
CA LEU A 102 -4.46 18.26 -14.46
C LEU A 102 -3.85 16.89 -14.82
N THR A 103 -2.89 16.84 -15.73
CA THR A 103 -2.25 15.60 -16.18
C THR A 103 -0.75 15.62 -15.95
N LEU A 104 -0.25 14.46 -15.51
CA LEU A 104 1.14 14.25 -15.15
C LEU A 104 1.62 12.90 -15.67
N SER A 105 2.80 12.87 -16.29
CA SER A 105 3.50 11.64 -16.68
C SER A 105 4.82 11.54 -15.94
N VAL A 106 5.08 10.42 -15.27
CA VAL A 106 6.29 10.20 -14.50
C VAL A 106 6.88 8.83 -14.74
N GLU A 107 8.15 8.68 -14.46
CA GLU A 107 8.82 7.40 -14.36
C GLU A 107 8.53 6.72 -13.01
N PRO A 108 8.53 5.37 -12.94
CA PRO A 108 8.06 4.62 -11.78
C PRO A 108 8.94 4.75 -10.53
N GLY A 109 10.22 5.04 -10.70
CA GLY A 109 11.20 5.18 -9.62
C GLY A 109 11.14 6.52 -8.89
N ILE A 110 10.33 7.49 -9.36
CA ILE A 110 10.25 8.80 -8.72
C ILE A 110 9.75 8.67 -7.26
N PRO A 111 10.48 9.21 -6.26
CA PRO A 111 10.02 9.25 -4.89
C PRO A 111 8.73 10.07 -4.75
N LEU A 112 7.76 9.57 -3.98
CA LEU A 112 6.49 10.29 -3.75
C LEU A 112 6.70 11.66 -3.10
N GLN A 113 7.70 11.79 -2.24
CA GLN A 113 8.04 13.07 -1.61
C GLN A 113 8.50 14.11 -2.65
N ARG A 114 9.39 13.71 -3.60
CA ARG A 114 9.83 14.59 -4.69
C ARG A 114 8.65 14.98 -5.57
N LEU A 115 7.78 14.02 -5.89
CA LEU A 115 6.59 14.26 -6.70
C LEU A 115 5.62 15.24 -6.01
N SER A 116 5.41 15.10 -4.72
CA SER A 116 4.60 16.03 -3.93
C SER A 116 5.14 17.46 -3.99
N GLY A 117 6.46 17.62 -3.91
CA GLY A 117 7.11 18.95 -4.05
C GLY A 117 6.88 19.60 -5.41
N VAL A 118 6.98 18.81 -6.50
CA VAL A 118 6.71 19.30 -7.87
C VAL A 118 5.26 19.76 -8.01
N LEU A 119 4.31 18.98 -7.53
CA LEU A 119 2.88 19.28 -7.63
C LEU A 119 2.47 20.48 -6.76
N ALA A 120 3.04 20.59 -5.57
CA ALA A 120 2.75 21.69 -4.64
C ALA A 120 3.10 23.07 -5.24
N GLY A 121 4.14 23.16 -6.10
CA GLY A 121 4.51 24.36 -6.84
C GLY A 121 3.40 24.89 -7.76
N HIS A 122 2.45 24.04 -8.14
CA HIS A 122 1.28 24.38 -8.95
C HIS A 122 -0.03 24.26 -8.17
N ARG A 123 0.03 24.22 -6.82
CA ARG A 123 -1.14 24.03 -5.96
C ARG A 123 -1.95 22.78 -6.30
N GLN A 124 -1.26 21.70 -6.65
CA GLN A 124 -1.84 20.40 -6.98
C GLN A 124 -1.23 19.30 -6.10
N PHE A 125 -1.87 18.15 -6.09
CA PHE A 125 -1.38 16.98 -5.39
C PHE A 125 -1.90 15.68 -6.02
N LEU A 126 -1.33 14.54 -5.59
CA LEU A 126 -1.86 13.21 -5.84
C LEU A 126 -2.35 12.60 -4.53
N PRO A 127 -3.57 12.00 -4.49
CA PRO A 127 -4.09 11.34 -3.28
C PRO A 127 -3.44 9.97 -3.03
N LEU A 128 -2.17 9.82 -3.38
CA LEU A 128 -1.37 8.60 -3.27
C LEU A 128 -0.55 8.61 -1.96
N ALA A 129 -1.26 8.61 -0.82
CA ALA A 129 -0.64 8.62 0.50
C ALA A 129 -0.26 7.18 0.91
N ALA A 130 0.94 6.75 0.53
CA ALA A 130 1.46 5.42 0.81
C ALA A 130 2.30 5.38 2.10
N PRO A 131 2.27 4.28 2.87
CA PRO A 131 3.19 4.08 3.99
C PRO A 131 4.64 3.97 3.52
N PHE A 132 5.58 4.15 4.45
CA PHE A 132 7.02 4.28 4.19
C PHE A 132 7.34 5.51 3.33
N ALA A 133 6.66 6.62 3.56
CA ALA A 133 6.68 7.82 2.72
C ALA A 133 8.07 8.31 2.30
N PRO A 134 9.12 8.32 3.17
CA PRO A 134 10.42 8.86 2.78
C PRO A 134 11.10 8.12 1.60
N ARG A 135 10.76 6.83 1.42
CA ARG A 135 11.38 5.99 0.37
C ARG A 135 10.38 5.43 -0.65
N ALA A 136 9.08 5.63 -0.43
CA ALA A 136 8.05 5.12 -1.33
C ALA A 136 8.15 5.80 -2.71
N THR A 137 8.06 5.01 -3.78
CA THR A 137 8.07 5.49 -5.17
C THR A 137 6.71 5.31 -5.83
N ALA A 138 6.44 6.05 -6.88
CA ALA A 138 5.18 5.98 -7.61
C ALA A 138 4.91 4.56 -8.12
N GLY A 139 5.85 3.95 -8.84
CA GLY A 139 5.70 2.61 -9.40
C GLY A 139 5.59 1.52 -8.33
N GLY A 140 6.44 1.57 -7.28
CA GLY A 140 6.39 0.61 -6.18
C GLY A 140 5.07 0.67 -5.41
N THR A 141 4.48 1.86 -5.25
CA THR A 141 3.19 2.04 -4.60
C THR A 141 2.04 1.49 -5.44
N LEU A 142 2.05 1.75 -6.75
CA LEU A 142 1.04 1.20 -7.67
C LEU A 142 1.14 -0.31 -7.78
N ALA A 143 2.35 -0.83 -8.03
CA ALA A 143 2.57 -2.28 -8.17
C ALA A 143 2.16 -3.06 -6.92
N ALA A 144 2.32 -2.46 -5.73
CA ALA A 144 1.90 -3.07 -4.47
C ALA A 144 0.38 -2.91 -4.17
N GLY A 145 -0.34 -2.05 -4.88
CA GLY A 145 -1.77 -1.82 -4.66
C GLY A 145 -2.07 -1.30 -3.26
N VAL A 146 -1.18 -0.42 -2.76
CA VAL A 146 -1.33 0.11 -1.39
C VAL A 146 -2.51 1.07 -1.32
N ASP A 147 -3.26 0.96 -0.24
CA ASP A 147 -4.41 1.79 0.03
C ASP A 147 -4.01 3.11 0.73
N SER A 148 -4.83 4.16 0.55
CA SER A 148 -4.62 5.50 1.08
C SER A 148 -5.80 5.92 1.98
N PRO A 149 -5.58 6.66 3.08
CA PRO A 149 -6.67 7.29 3.84
C PRO A 149 -7.57 8.18 2.96
N LEU A 150 -6.98 8.86 1.98
CA LEU A 150 -7.66 9.74 1.03
C LEU A 150 -8.60 9.01 0.05
N ARG A 151 -8.56 7.66 0.05
CA ARG A 151 -9.50 6.84 -0.70
C ARG A 151 -10.97 7.18 -0.42
N GLN A 152 -11.26 7.66 0.80
CA GLN A 152 -12.61 8.05 1.21
C GLN A 152 -13.25 9.04 0.23
N PHE A 153 -12.48 9.99 -0.25
CA PHE A 153 -12.97 11.07 -1.13
C PHE A 153 -12.50 10.92 -2.59
N TYR A 154 -11.23 10.53 -2.80
CA TYR A 154 -10.61 10.54 -4.13
C TYR A 154 -10.62 9.19 -4.83
N GLY A 155 -11.09 8.13 -4.17
CA GLY A 155 -11.02 6.78 -4.71
C GLY A 155 -9.62 6.15 -4.57
N THR A 156 -9.36 5.16 -5.39
CA THR A 156 -8.09 4.39 -5.41
C THR A 156 -7.20 4.83 -6.55
N ALA A 157 -5.96 4.34 -6.60
CA ALA A 157 -5.07 4.57 -7.74
C ALA A 157 -5.71 4.21 -9.09
N ARG A 158 -6.66 3.26 -9.11
CA ARG A 158 -7.39 2.86 -10.33
C ARG A 158 -8.30 3.96 -10.88
N ASP A 159 -8.63 4.96 -10.05
CA ASP A 159 -9.57 6.03 -10.40
C ASP A 159 -8.86 7.26 -10.95
N TYR A 160 -7.54 7.39 -10.71
CA TYR A 160 -6.75 8.54 -11.15
C TYR A 160 -5.47 8.19 -11.93
N VAL A 161 -5.16 6.92 -12.13
CA VAL A 161 -4.18 6.50 -13.14
C VAL A 161 -4.88 6.46 -14.50
N LEU A 162 -4.40 7.30 -15.43
CA LEU A 162 -4.97 7.46 -16.76
C LEU A 162 -4.36 6.47 -17.77
N GLY A 163 -3.16 5.99 -17.52
CA GLY A 163 -2.47 5.03 -18.36
C GLY A 163 -1.10 4.66 -17.82
N ILE A 164 -0.58 3.56 -18.34
CA ILE A 164 0.72 3.01 -17.96
C ILE A 164 1.45 2.54 -19.21
N GLU A 165 2.77 2.80 -19.29
CA GLU A 165 3.68 2.04 -20.15
C GLU A 165 4.43 1.01 -19.31
N PHE A 166 4.65 -0.17 -19.88
CA PHE A 166 5.28 -1.28 -19.17
C PHE A 166 6.00 -2.22 -20.15
N VAL A 167 6.90 -3.03 -19.61
CA VAL A 167 7.60 -4.09 -20.33
C VAL A 167 7.01 -5.43 -19.90
N THR A 168 6.60 -6.25 -20.86
CA THR A 168 6.12 -7.64 -20.65
C THR A 168 7.27 -8.60 -20.39
N GLY A 169 6.98 -9.83 -19.96
CA GLY A 169 8.01 -10.83 -19.62
C GLY A 169 8.87 -11.31 -20.76
N ASP A 170 8.52 -11.02 -22.02
CA ASP A 170 9.32 -11.27 -23.21
C ASP A 170 10.13 -10.03 -23.68
N GLY A 171 10.12 -8.94 -22.89
CA GLY A 171 10.86 -7.72 -23.19
C GLY A 171 10.14 -6.78 -24.16
N VAL A 172 8.87 -7.00 -24.49
CA VAL A 172 8.10 -6.11 -25.38
C VAL A 172 7.56 -4.94 -24.58
N ARG A 173 7.75 -3.73 -25.12
CA ARG A 173 7.15 -2.51 -24.56
C ARG A 173 5.70 -2.40 -25.00
N ALA A 174 4.83 -2.22 -24.04
CA ALA A 174 3.39 -2.08 -24.25
C ALA A 174 2.85 -0.87 -23.49
N LYS A 175 1.69 -0.37 -23.90
CA LYS A 175 0.98 0.73 -23.25
C LYS A 175 -0.51 0.46 -23.16
N SER A 176 -1.13 0.98 -22.12
CA SER A 176 -2.58 1.00 -21.96
C SER A 176 -3.02 2.34 -21.39
N GLY A 177 -4.08 2.91 -21.96
CA GLY A 177 -4.50 4.27 -21.62
C GLY A 177 -3.57 5.34 -22.22
N GLY A 178 -3.64 6.55 -21.71
CA GLY A 178 -2.86 7.69 -22.21
C GLY A 178 -2.86 8.85 -21.21
N ARG A 179 -2.67 10.07 -21.68
CA ARG A 179 -2.73 11.31 -20.87
C ARG A 179 -4.10 11.99 -20.90
N VAL A 180 -5.11 11.35 -21.48
CA VAL A 180 -6.45 11.91 -21.60
C VAL A 180 -7.36 11.35 -20.52
N VAL A 181 -8.17 12.21 -19.93
CA VAL A 181 -9.09 11.84 -18.83
C VAL A 181 -10.19 10.87 -19.30
N LYS A 182 -10.54 10.92 -20.60
CA LYS A 182 -11.51 10.01 -21.20
C LYS A 182 -10.84 9.22 -22.33
N ASN A 183 -10.62 7.93 -22.09
CA ASN A 183 -10.18 6.98 -23.10
C ASN A 183 -11.28 5.92 -23.28
N VAL A 184 -11.80 5.81 -24.51
CA VAL A 184 -12.85 4.84 -24.87
C VAL A 184 -12.32 3.77 -25.82
N SER A 185 -11.03 3.76 -26.10
CA SER A 185 -10.38 2.82 -27.01
C SER A 185 -9.63 1.73 -26.23
N GLY A 186 -10.03 0.49 -26.42
CA GLY A 186 -9.40 -0.68 -25.81
C GLY A 186 -9.80 -0.92 -24.35
N TYR A 187 -9.16 -1.94 -23.77
CA TYR A 187 -9.36 -2.31 -22.37
C TYR A 187 -8.42 -1.52 -21.44
N ASP A 188 -8.85 -1.27 -20.21
CA ASP A 188 -8.07 -0.64 -19.15
C ASP A 188 -7.00 -1.58 -18.56
N LEU A 189 -6.11 -2.12 -19.41
CA LEU A 189 -5.07 -3.07 -18.99
C LEU A 189 -4.12 -2.46 -17.94
N HIS A 190 -3.96 -1.14 -17.92
CA HIS A 190 -3.20 -0.43 -16.89
C HIS A 190 -3.74 -0.70 -15.48
N LYS A 191 -5.05 -0.95 -15.33
CA LYS A 191 -5.66 -1.30 -14.05
C LYS A 191 -5.27 -2.69 -13.55
N LEU A 192 -4.84 -3.61 -14.43
CA LEU A 192 -4.32 -4.92 -14.04
C LEU A 192 -2.93 -4.83 -13.40
N MET A 193 -2.13 -3.83 -13.81
CA MET A 193 -0.78 -3.63 -13.27
C MET A 193 -0.80 -3.11 -11.83
N ILE A 194 -1.90 -2.47 -11.41
CA ILE A 194 -2.07 -1.94 -10.05
C ILE A 194 -2.35 -3.10 -9.09
N GLY A 195 -1.43 -3.36 -8.17
CA GLY A 195 -1.50 -4.45 -7.21
C GLY A 195 -0.97 -5.79 -7.72
N ALA A 196 -0.38 -5.84 -8.92
CA ALA A 196 0.17 -7.07 -9.50
C ALA A 196 1.57 -7.44 -9.00
N LEU A 197 2.20 -6.67 -8.11
CA LEU A 197 3.55 -6.89 -7.58
C LEU A 197 4.65 -7.10 -8.65
N GLY A 198 4.45 -6.54 -9.86
CA GLY A 198 5.37 -6.71 -10.98
C GLY A 198 5.33 -8.09 -11.63
N THR A 199 4.32 -8.91 -11.34
CA THR A 199 4.18 -10.25 -11.93
C THR A 199 3.62 -10.23 -13.36
N LEU A 200 2.99 -9.16 -13.79
CA LEU A 200 2.38 -9.01 -15.12
C LEU A 200 3.21 -8.10 -16.04
N GLY A 201 4.09 -7.27 -15.50
CA GLY A 201 4.90 -6.36 -16.27
C GLY A 201 5.73 -5.42 -15.40
N ILE A 202 6.76 -4.85 -15.99
CA ILE A 202 7.66 -3.89 -15.39
C ILE A 202 7.19 -2.49 -15.80
N LEU A 203 6.74 -1.69 -14.86
CA LEU A 203 6.28 -0.31 -15.12
C LEU A 203 7.44 0.56 -15.59
N THR A 204 7.26 1.35 -16.64
CA THR A 204 8.27 2.28 -17.18
C THR A 204 7.79 3.72 -17.25
N GLN A 205 6.47 3.94 -17.35
CA GLN A 205 5.85 5.26 -17.28
C GLN A 205 4.46 5.14 -16.67
N ILE A 206 4.05 6.16 -15.92
CA ILE A 206 2.73 6.26 -15.31
C ILE A 206 2.14 7.62 -15.61
N ASN A 207 0.92 7.64 -16.13
CA ASN A 207 0.15 8.86 -16.39
C ASN A 207 -0.93 9.00 -15.32
N PHE A 208 -0.91 10.13 -14.61
CA PHE A 208 -1.84 10.45 -13.55
C PHE A 208 -2.77 11.60 -13.91
N ARG A 209 -3.98 11.56 -13.41
CA ARG A 209 -4.77 12.75 -13.15
C ARG A 209 -4.34 13.32 -11.81
N THR A 210 -4.01 14.59 -11.77
CA THR A 210 -3.74 15.36 -10.55
C THR A 210 -5.02 16.01 -10.02
N PHE A 211 -4.94 16.52 -8.80
CA PHE A 211 -6.06 17.21 -8.16
C PHE A 211 -5.57 18.56 -7.61
N PRO A 212 -6.41 19.60 -7.62
CA PRO A 212 -6.13 20.83 -6.90
C PRO A 212 -5.90 20.53 -5.42
N LEU A 213 -4.92 21.20 -4.81
CA LEU A 213 -4.78 21.15 -3.35
C LEU A 213 -6.10 21.60 -2.72
N PRO A 214 -6.62 20.86 -1.75
CA PRO A 214 -7.78 21.32 -0.99
C PRO A 214 -7.48 22.67 -0.35
N GLY A 215 -8.51 23.42 -0.02
CA GLY A 215 -8.39 24.63 0.79
C GLY A 215 -7.91 24.30 2.20
N GLU A 216 -8.24 25.17 3.15
CA GLU A 216 -7.96 24.90 4.55
C GLU A 216 -8.54 23.54 4.96
N THR A 217 -7.76 22.74 5.70
CA THR A 217 -8.12 21.37 6.06
C THR A 217 -8.23 21.24 7.58
N TRP A 218 -9.39 20.85 8.07
CA TRP A 218 -9.62 20.53 9.48
C TRP A 218 -9.88 19.05 9.67
N ALA A 219 -9.70 18.57 10.89
CA ALA A 219 -10.09 17.22 11.30
C ALA A 219 -10.81 17.26 12.64
N LEU A 220 -11.77 16.35 12.78
CA LEU A 220 -12.47 16.10 14.03
C LEU A 220 -12.18 14.66 14.46
N ALA A 221 -11.79 14.48 15.72
CA ALA A 221 -11.68 13.16 16.34
C ALA A 221 -12.72 13.03 17.46
N ALA A 222 -13.56 12.01 17.37
CA ALA A 222 -14.56 11.68 18.38
C ALA A 222 -14.16 10.37 19.08
N SER A 223 -14.21 10.35 20.40
CA SER A 223 -13.83 9.20 21.24
C SER A 223 -15.06 8.52 21.83
N PHE A 224 -15.06 7.18 21.86
CA PHE A 224 -16.19 6.34 22.28
C PHE A 224 -15.71 5.24 23.24
N ASP A 225 -16.54 4.86 24.21
CA ASP A 225 -16.23 3.78 25.16
C ASP A 225 -16.14 2.41 24.47
N GLY A 226 -16.87 2.21 23.39
CA GLY A 226 -16.88 0.96 22.66
C GLY A 226 -16.97 1.13 21.14
N ALA A 227 -16.67 0.07 20.41
CA ALA A 227 -16.75 0.02 18.95
C ALA A 227 -18.16 0.35 18.42
N ALA A 228 -19.20 0.06 19.19
CA ALA A 228 -20.59 0.30 18.80
C ALA A 228 -20.87 1.77 18.51
N GLY A 229 -20.51 2.68 19.42
CA GLY A 229 -20.67 4.12 19.23
C GLY A 229 -19.82 4.66 18.08
N ALA A 230 -18.58 4.18 17.98
CA ALA A 230 -17.67 4.57 16.88
C ALA A 230 -18.27 4.18 15.50
N LEU A 231 -18.83 2.98 15.38
CA LEU A 231 -19.46 2.50 14.15
C LEU A 231 -20.80 3.18 13.84
N ASP A 232 -21.58 3.53 14.87
CA ASP A 232 -22.79 4.34 14.69
C ASP A 232 -22.45 5.73 14.17
N PHE A 233 -21.49 6.43 14.79
CA PHE A 233 -21.01 7.71 14.31
C PHE A 233 -20.51 7.64 12.86
N ARG A 234 -19.63 6.68 12.55
CA ARG A 234 -19.18 6.44 11.19
C ARG A 234 -20.36 6.26 10.22
N SER A 235 -21.37 5.51 10.61
CA SER A 235 -22.55 5.23 9.76
C SER A 235 -23.41 6.48 9.53
N ARG A 236 -23.58 7.31 10.55
CA ARG A 236 -24.24 8.62 10.44
C ARG A 236 -23.51 9.53 9.48
N VAL A 237 -22.18 9.64 9.60
CA VAL A 237 -21.35 10.43 8.69
C VAL A 237 -21.47 9.92 7.25
N ALA A 238 -21.36 8.61 7.04
CA ALA A 238 -21.44 8.02 5.70
C ALA A 238 -22.82 8.18 5.04
N ASN A 239 -23.90 8.26 5.81
CA ASN A 239 -25.27 8.45 5.32
C ASN A 239 -25.70 9.93 5.28
N SER A 240 -24.82 10.85 5.69
CA SER A 240 -25.06 12.28 5.64
C SER A 240 -24.67 12.89 4.29
N PRO A 241 -25.04 14.14 4.00
CA PRO A 241 -24.55 14.86 2.84
C PRO A 241 -23.09 15.29 2.95
N LEU A 242 -22.43 15.08 4.10
CA LEU A 242 -21.02 15.41 4.29
C LEU A 242 -20.12 14.50 3.47
N ARG A 243 -19.04 15.08 2.96
CA ARG A 243 -18.03 14.37 2.14
C ARG A 243 -16.65 14.53 2.75
N PRO A 244 -16.34 13.83 3.85
CA PRO A 244 -15.02 13.93 4.47
C PRO A 244 -13.92 13.42 3.52
N LEU A 245 -12.73 14.03 3.60
CA LEU A 245 -11.54 13.60 2.85
C LEU A 245 -11.07 12.23 3.33
N THR A 246 -11.09 12.03 4.66
CA THR A 246 -10.79 10.76 5.33
C THR A 246 -11.83 10.46 6.40
N LEU A 247 -12.06 9.18 6.66
CA LEU A 247 -12.90 8.71 7.76
C LEU A 247 -12.27 7.42 8.28
N GLU A 248 -11.60 7.50 9.43
CA GLU A 248 -10.77 6.42 9.98
C GLU A 248 -11.29 6.04 11.37
N ILE A 249 -11.34 4.75 11.65
CA ILE A 249 -11.74 4.19 12.95
C ILE A 249 -10.50 3.51 13.55
N LEU A 250 -10.12 3.93 14.76
CA LEU A 250 -8.95 3.45 15.46
C LEU A 250 -9.39 2.68 16.72
N SER A 251 -8.86 1.48 16.90
CA SER A 251 -9.00 0.78 18.18
C SER A 251 -8.19 1.50 19.27
N PRO A 252 -8.50 1.29 20.56
CA PRO A 252 -7.72 1.86 21.66
C PRO A 252 -6.22 1.60 21.55
N GLU A 253 -5.84 0.39 21.16
CA GLU A 253 -4.44 0.00 20.98
C GLU A 253 -3.79 0.71 19.78
N THR A 254 -4.54 1.00 18.73
CA THR A 254 -4.05 1.79 17.59
C THR A 254 -3.74 3.22 18.00
N VAL A 255 -4.56 3.82 18.84
CA VAL A 255 -4.30 5.16 19.39
C VAL A 255 -2.98 5.17 20.17
N VAL A 256 -2.77 4.19 21.06
CA VAL A 256 -1.52 4.05 21.82
C VAL A 256 -0.33 3.81 20.89
N LEU A 257 -0.48 2.93 19.92
CA LEU A 257 0.57 2.59 18.94
C LEU A 257 1.06 3.82 18.16
N LEU A 258 0.12 4.61 17.64
CA LEU A 258 0.43 5.80 16.84
C LEU A 258 0.88 7.00 17.69
N ALA A 259 0.68 6.98 19.01
CA ALA A 259 1.20 7.95 19.96
C ALA A 259 2.60 7.61 20.48
N GLY A 260 3.04 6.36 20.31
CA GLY A 260 4.28 5.83 20.87
C GLY A 260 5.56 6.34 20.20
N GLU A 261 6.72 5.99 20.79
CA GLU A 261 8.05 6.41 20.34
C GLU A 261 8.37 6.00 18.90
N GLU A 262 7.97 4.78 18.50
CA GLU A 262 8.22 4.31 17.13
C GLU A 262 7.48 5.16 16.08
N ALA A 263 6.26 5.58 16.38
CA ALA A 263 5.51 6.48 15.52
C ALA A 263 6.18 7.86 15.43
N ALA A 264 6.68 8.40 16.53
CA ALA A 264 7.41 9.66 16.56
C ALA A 264 8.75 9.60 15.81
N ARG A 265 9.40 8.43 15.79
CA ARG A 265 10.64 8.17 15.06
C ARG A 265 10.41 8.07 13.55
N ILE A 266 9.31 7.43 13.14
CA ILE A 266 8.96 7.22 11.72
C ILE A 266 8.38 8.49 11.08
N GLU A 267 7.49 9.18 11.80
CA GLU A 267 6.87 10.45 11.36
C GLU A 267 7.00 11.48 12.49
N PRO A 268 8.08 12.28 12.50
CA PRO A 268 8.29 13.32 13.51
C PRO A 268 7.21 14.39 13.46
N GLY A 269 6.70 14.77 14.62
CA GLY A 269 5.67 15.81 14.75
C GLY A 269 5.09 15.82 16.17
N PRO A 270 4.19 16.76 16.49
CA PRO A 270 3.54 16.81 17.79
C PRO A 270 2.85 15.48 18.10
N ALA A 271 3.09 14.97 19.31
CA ALA A 271 2.57 13.68 19.72
C ALA A 271 1.04 13.69 19.75
N PRO A 272 0.36 12.66 19.19
CA PRO A 272 -1.08 12.53 19.33
C PRO A 272 -1.53 12.32 20.78
N GLU A 273 -0.61 12.10 21.71
CA GLU A 273 -0.92 11.81 23.12
C GLU A 273 -1.79 12.87 23.80
N ALA A 274 -1.67 14.13 23.41
CA ALA A 274 -2.56 15.20 23.85
C ALA A 274 -3.89 15.26 23.06
N GLN A 275 -4.03 14.44 22.00
CA GLN A 275 -5.02 14.63 20.96
C GLN A 275 -6.06 13.51 20.88
N PHE A 276 -5.77 12.30 21.40
CA PHE A 276 -6.74 11.19 21.40
C PHE A 276 -6.88 10.60 22.81
N ALA A 277 -8.10 10.34 23.23
CA ALA A 277 -8.38 9.74 24.53
C ALA A 277 -7.84 8.29 24.60
N LYS A 278 -6.85 8.04 25.46
CA LYS A 278 -6.31 6.70 25.69
C LYS A 278 -7.41 5.74 26.15
N GLY A 279 -7.35 4.49 25.71
CA GLY A 279 -8.32 3.46 26.09
C GLY A 279 -9.69 3.57 25.43
N LYS A 280 -9.86 4.48 24.47
CA LYS A 280 -11.12 4.71 23.75
C LYS A 280 -11.00 4.36 22.27
N TRP A 281 -12.11 3.89 21.68
CA TRP A 281 -12.25 3.86 20.25
C TRP A 281 -12.32 5.29 19.74
N THR A 282 -11.63 5.59 18.65
CA THR A 282 -11.60 6.92 18.08
C THR A 282 -12.02 6.90 16.62
N VAL A 283 -12.87 7.81 16.21
CA VAL A 283 -13.18 8.06 14.81
C VAL A 283 -12.65 9.41 14.42
N ALA A 284 -11.73 9.45 13.45
CA ALA A 284 -11.14 10.67 12.91
C ALA A 284 -11.70 10.94 11.51
N ALA A 285 -12.25 12.12 11.30
CA ALA A 285 -12.74 12.60 10.01
C ALA A 285 -12.01 13.89 9.64
N SER A 286 -11.36 13.94 8.48
CA SER A 286 -10.80 15.18 7.93
C SER A 286 -11.68 15.73 6.82
N PHE A 287 -11.71 17.04 6.70
CA PHE A 287 -12.53 17.78 5.74
C PHE A 287 -11.85 19.08 5.33
N ALA A 288 -12.19 19.63 4.18
CA ALA A 288 -11.57 20.83 3.66
C ALA A 288 -12.62 21.77 3.05
N GLY A 289 -12.31 23.05 3.06
CA GLY A 289 -13.19 24.05 2.47
C GLY A 289 -12.83 25.46 2.88
N LYS A 290 -13.73 26.38 2.61
CA LYS A 290 -13.72 27.73 3.17
C LYS A 290 -14.36 27.70 4.57
N GLU A 291 -14.03 28.69 5.40
CA GLU A 291 -14.45 28.78 6.80
C GLU A 291 -15.94 28.44 7.05
N PRO A 292 -16.94 28.96 6.31
CA PRO A 292 -18.33 28.58 6.56
C PRO A 292 -18.64 27.10 6.32
N VAL A 293 -17.89 26.46 5.42
CA VAL A 293 -18.01 25.01 5.15
C VAL A 293 -17.39 24.22 6.30
N LEU A 294 -16.21 24.64 6.78
CA LEU A 294 -15.51 24.00 7.89
C LEU A 294 -16.32 24.10 9.19
N GLU A 295 -16.92 25.25 9.46
CA GLU A 295 -17.81 25.44 10.61
C GLU A 295 -19.04 24.54 10.54
N ARG A 296 -19.67 24.42 9.36
CA ARG A 296 -20.81 23.52 9.15
C ARG A 296 -20.39 22.07 9.42
N TYR A 297 -19.27 21.60 8.84
CA TYR A 297 -18.78 20.24 9.09
C TYR A 297 -18.54 20.02 10.57
N THR A 298 -17.89 20.97 11.25
CA THR A 298 -17.60 20.87 12.67
C THR A 298 -18.87 20.74 13.50
N ARG A 299 -19.87 21.58 13.25
CA ARG A 299 -21.16 21.56 13.95
C ARG A 299 -21.87 20.23 13.72
N ASP A 300 -22.03 19.83 12.46
CA ASP A 300 -22.81 18.65 12.09
C ASP A 300 -22.14 17.37 12.59
N LEU A 301 -20.80 17.27 12.48
CA LEU A 301 -20.02 16.13 13.02
C LEU A 301 -20.06 16.07 14.56
N ARG A 302 -19.99 17.21 15.26
CA ARG A 302 -20.13 17.25 16.73
C ARG A 302 -21.49 16.75 17.17
N GLN A 303 -22.54 17.18 16.51
CA GLN A 303 -23.89 16.69 16.79
C GLN A 303 -24.00 15.18 16.59
N MET A 304 -23.58 14.67 15.42
CA MET A 304 -23.59 13.22 15.15
C MET A 304 -22.76 12.43 16.16
N ALA A 305 -21.61 12.94 16.58
CA ALA A 305 -20.77 12.31 17.61
C ALA A 305 -21.50 12.21 18.95
N GLY A 306 -22.15 13.31 19.39
CA GLY A 306 -22.96 13.34 20.59
C GLY A 306 -24.12 12.33 20.54
N ASP A 307 -24.85 12.33 19.41
CA ASP A 307 -25.98 11.39 19.16
C ASP A 307 -25.52 9.91 19.18
N SER A 308 -24.25 9.65 18.88
CA SER A 308 -23.63 8.32 18.91
C SER A 308 -22.95 7.98 20.25
N GLY A 309 -23.07 8.85 21.27
CA GLY A 309 -22.53 8.63 22.60
C GLY A 309 -21.04 8.88 22.72
N ALA A 310 -20.50 9.88 21.98
CA ALA A 310 -19.10 10.26 22.12
C ALA A 310 -18.79 10.80 23.54
N SER A 311 -17.73 10.29 24.14
CA SER A 311 -17.23 10.74 25.46
C SER A 311 -16.31 11.96 25.36
N GLY A 312 -15.87 12.33 24.15
CA GLY A 312 -15.04 13.51 23.88
C GLY A 312 -14.93 13.79 22.40
N VAL A 313 -14.75 15.07 22.05
CA VAL A 313 -14.58 15.51 20.66
C VAL A 313 -13.48 16.57 20.61
N LEU A 314 -12.48 16.34 19.76
CA LEU A 314 -11.37 17.25 19.51
C LEU A 314 -11.42 17.76 18.07
N LEU A 315 -11.02 19.00 17.87
CA LEU A 315 -10.92 19.63 16.56
C LEU A 315 -9.46 20.04 16.30
N PHE A 316 -9.00 19.77 15.11
CA PHE A 316 -7.66 20.08 14.62
C PHE A 316 -7.76 20.95 13.38
N SER A 317 -6.89 21.95 13.27
CA SER A 317 -6.74 22.78 12.07
C SER A 317 -5.46 22.42 11.32
N ASP A 318 -5.44 22.71 10.02
CA ASP A 318 -4.34 22.58 9.04
C ASP A 318 -3.11 21.73 9.44
N ARG A 319 -2.16 22.32 10.19
CA ARG A 319 -0.89 21.66 10.53
C ARG A 319 -1.10 20.38 11.33
N ASP A 320 -1.95 20.43 12.34
CA ASP A 320 -2.20 19.28 13.22
C ASP A 320 -2.97 18.20 12.48
N THR A 321 -3.89 18.59 11.59
CA THR A 321 -4.59 17.68 10.68
C THR A 321 -3.58 16.97 9.77
N SER A 322 -2.66 17.69 9.17
CA SER A 322 -1.64 17.13 8.27
C SER A 322 -0.72 16.15 9.01
N CYS A 323 -0.27 16.47 10.23
CA CYS A 323 0.55 15.59 11.07
C CYS A 323 -0.22 14.31 11.45
N ASN A 324 -1.49 14.43 11.84
CA ASN A 324 -2.32 13.28 12.18
C ASN A 324 -2.56 12.35 10.98
N LEU A 325 -2.83 12.91 9.80
CA LEU A 325 -2.99 12.13 8.58
C LEU A 325 -1.68 11.41 8.19
N ALA A 326 -0.53 12.07 8.37
CA ALA A 326 0.77 11.47 8.12
C ALA A 326 1.00 10.26 9.06
N ARG A 327 0.67 10.35 10.34
CA ARG A 327 0.77 9.21 11.28
C ARG A 327 -0.20 8.07 10.97
N LEU A 328 -1.45 8.38 10.59
CA LEU A 328 -2.42 7.36 10.15
C LEU A 328 -1.92 6.61 8.91
N ARG A 329 -1.26 7.30 7.99
CA ARG A 329 -0.61 6.70 6.81
C ARG A 329 0.48 5.71 7.22
N GLU A 330 1.24 6.01 8.26
CA GLU A 330 2.38 5.21 8.73
C GLU A 330 1.97 4.09 9.73
N PHE A 331 0.70 3.75 9.86
CA PHE A 331 0.23 2.66 10.72
C PHE A 331 1.01 1.34 10.52
N VAL A 332 1.22 0.94 9.26
CA VAL A 332 1.92 -0.31 8.94
C VAL A 332 3.39 -0.30 9.37
N PRO A 333 4.24 0.67 8.95
CA PRO A 333 5.62 0.71 9.43
C PRO A 333 5.74 0.82 10.95
N VAL A 334 4.84 1.55 11.62
CA VAL A 334 4.83 1.63 13.08
C VAL A 334 4.51 0.26 13.70
N ALA A 335 3.50 -0.44 13.20
CA ALA A 335 3.18 -1.79 13.66
C ALA A 335 4.34 -2.78 13.46
N LEU A 336 5.02 -2.71 12.30
CA LEU A 336 6.18 -3.56 12.00
C LEU A 336 7.38 -3.25 12.89
N ALA A 337 7.58 -2.00 13.29
CA ALA A 337 8.66 -1.59 14.18
C ALA A 337 8.39 -1.94 15.65
N SER A 338 7.11 -1.98 16.07
CA SER A 338 6.72 -2.22 17.47
C SER A 338 6.73 -3.68 17.91
N SER A 339 6.83 -4.63 16.97
CA SER A 339 6.87 -6.05 17.29
C SER A 339 7.79 -6.83 16.34
N PRO A 340 8.68 -7.71 16.86
CA PRO A 340 9.62 -8.49 16.04
C PRO A 340 8.90 -9.50 15.14
N ALA A 341 7.65 -9.77 15.39
CA ALA A 341 6.83 -10.72 14.65
C ALA A 341 5.48 -10.14 14.20
N ALA A 342 5.44 -8.83 14.02
CA ALA A 342 4.23 -8.14 13.55
C ALA A 342 3.69 -8.80 12.29
N THR A 343 2.39 -9.12 12.33
CA THR A 343 1.66 -9.68 11.20
C THR A 343 0.47 -8.78 10.90
N VAL A 344 0.50 -8.15 9.73
CA VAL A 344 -0.52 -7.18 9.32
C VAL A 344 -1.43 -7.79 8.27
N LEU A 345 -2.72 -7.87 8.59
CA LEU A 345 -3.77 -8.27 7.67
C LEU A 345 -4.37 -7.04 7.00
N LYS A 346 -4.71 -7.17 5.73
CA LYS A 346 -5.57 -6.23 5.00
C LYS A 346 -6.85 -6.95 4.62
N LEU A 347 -7.96 -6.48 5.17
CA LEU A 347 -9.28 -7.06 5.02
C LEU A 347 -10.19 -6.04 4.35
N SER A 348 -11.17 -6.49 3.59
CA SER A 348 -12.13 -5.60 2.94
C SER A 348 -13.50 -6.26 2.90
N VAL A 349 -14.51 -5.61 3.47
CA VAL A 349 -15.90 -6.02 3.47
C VAL A 349 -16.79 -4.88 3.02
N LEU A 350 -18.06 -5.15 2.75
CA LEU A 350 -19.05 -4.08 2.60
C LEU A 350 -19.10 -3.25 3.89
N PRO A 351 -19.27 -1.93 3.80
CA PRO A 351 -19.35 -1.05 4.97
C PRO A 351 -20.41 -1.44 6.01
N SER A 352 -21.49 -2.08 5.57
CA SER A 352 -22.55 -2.63 6.44
C SER A 352 -22.11 -3.84 7.26
N ARG A 353 -21.04 -4.54 6.85
CA ARG A 353 -20.49 -5.73 7.54
C ARG A 353 -19.27 -5.41 8.39
N LEU A 354 -18.90 -4.13 8.49
CA LEU A 354 -17.69 -3.70 9.18
C LEU A 354 -17.71 -4.07 10.67
N ARG A 355 -18.87 -3.96 11.34
CA ARG A 355 -19.03 -4.35 12.73
C ARG A 355 -18.66 -5.82 12.94
N GLU A 356 -19.28 -6.70 12.17
CA GLU A 356 -19.07 -8.16 12.29
C GLU A 356 -17.59 -8.52 12.04
N LEU A 357 -16.94 -7.83 11.10
CA LEU A 357 -15.52 -8.04 10.85
C LEU A 357 -14.65 -7.57 12.02
N LEU A 358 -14.91 -6.39 12.60
CA LEU A 358 -14.14 -5.87 13.73
C LEU A 358 -14.31 -6.77 14.97
N ASP A 359 -15.54 -7.21 15.25
CA ASP A 359 -15.83 -8.14 16.34
C ASP A 359 -15.07 -9.46 16.14
N ALA A 360 -15.05 -10.02 14.93
CA ALA A 360 -14.30 -11.23 14.60
C ALA A 360 -12.78 -11.07 14.76
N VAL A 361 -12.21 -9.93 14.33
CA VAL A 361 -10.78 -9.62 14.50
C VAL A 361 -10.42 -9.54 15.99
N CYS A 362 -11.24 -8.83 16.78
CA CYS A 362 -11.02 -8.71 18.23
C CYS A 362 -11.09 -10.06 18.93
N ALA A 363 -12.15 -10.84 18.68
CA ALA A 363 -12.35 -12.13 19.30
C ALA A 363 -11.24 -13.14 18.95
N ALA A 364 -10.82 -13.21 17.69
CA ALA A 364 -9.74 -14.11 17.26
C ALA A 364 -8.38 -13.76 17.90
N ALA A 365 -8.06 -12.48 18.04
CA ALA A 365 -6.84 -12.02 18.69
C ALA A 365 -6.87 -12.33 20.21
N GLU A 366 -8.00 -12.08 20.89
CA GLU A 366 -8.19 -12.38 22.30
C GLU A 366 -8.10 -13.89 22.59
N LEU A 367 -8.79 -14.71 21.80
CA LEU A 367 -8.76 -16.17 21.93
C LEU A 367 -7.35 -16.75 21.74
N SER A 368 -6.52 -16.07 20.95
CA SER A 368 -5.14 -16.46 20.68
C SER A 368 -4.11 -15.77 21.58
N ASP A 369 -4.54 -15.00 22.57
CA ASP A 369 -3.68 -14.21 23.46
C ASP A 369 -2.64 -13.37 22.67
N LEU A 370 -3.11 -12.60 21.70
CA LEU A 370 -2.27 -11.74 20.85
C LEU A 370 -2.63 -10.27 21.04
N PRO A 371 -1.65 -9.42 21.39
CA PRO A 371 -1.83 -7.98 21.29
C PRO A 371 -2.16 -7.59 19.84
N ARG A 372 -3.07 -6.66 19.68
CA ARG A 372 -3.55 -6.22 18.38
C ARG A 372 -3.62 -4.70 18.29
N ALA A 373 -3.61 -4.19 17.05
CA ALA A 373 -4.00 -2.82 16.75
C ALA A 373 -4.85 -2.83 15.47
N VAL A 374 -5.97 -2.11 15.45
CA VAL A 374 -6.91 -2.13 14.32
C VAL A 374 -7.17 -0.71 13.83
N LEU A 375 -6.93 -0.50 12.55
CA LEU A 375 -7.25 0.71 11.80
C LEU A 375 -8.24 0.36 10.70
N ALA A 376 -9.46 0.88 10.77
CA ALA A 376 -10.48 0.65 9.75
C ALA A 376 -10.83 1.95 9.02
N ARG A 377 -10.94 1.89 7.70
CA ARG A 377 -11.40 3.00 6.86
C ARG A 377 -12.91 3.01 6.75
N GLY A 378 -13.51 4.16 6.64
CA GLY A 378 -14.95 4.33 6.55
C GLY A 378 -15.63 3.52 5.44
N LEU A 379 -14.90 3.14 4.39
CA LEU A 379 -15.40 2.35 3.26
C LEU A 379 -15.22 0.83 3.42
N GLY A 380 -14.88 0.32 4.60
CA GLY A 380 -14.84 -1.12 4.88
C GLY A 380 -13.49 -1.81 4.63
N VAL A 381 -12.40 -1.07 4.46
CA VAL A 381 -11.04 -1.63 4.48
C VAL A 381 -10.50 -1.60 5.91
N VAL A 382 -10.00 -2.72 6.39
CA VAL A 382 -9.45 -2.88 7.74
C VAL A 382 -8.00 -3.34 7.66
N TYR A 383 -7.12 -2.65 8.35
CA TYR A 383 -5.79 -3.11 8.69
C TYR A 383 -5.79 -3.61 10.12
N ALA A 384 -5.50 -4.88 10.31
CA ALA A 384 -5.37 -5.50 11.63
C ALA A 384 -3.92 -5.97 11.82
N ALA A 385 -3.23 -5.39 12.79
CA ALA A 385 -1.88 -5.80 13.18
C ALA A 385 -1.97 -6.71 14.40
N LEU A 386 -1.43 -7.93 14.31
CA LEU A 386 -1.17 -8.82 15.41
C LEU A 386 0.29 -8.63 15.83
N LEU A 387 0.53 -8.36 17.12
CA LEU A 387 1.80 -7.84 17.64
C LEU A 387 2.41 -8.75 18.72
N PRO A 388 2.78 -10.02 18.40
CA PRO A 388 3.38 -10.90 19.39
C PRO A 388 4.73 -10.35 19.86
N ALA A 389 5.00 -10.45 21.18
CA ALA A 389 6.21 -9.92 21.79
C ALA A 389 7.49 -10.69 21.39
N LYS A 390 7.34 -11.94 20.91
CA LYS A 390 8.45 -12.81 20.51
C LYS A 390 8.24 -13.37 19.11
N ARG A 391 9.35 -13.68 18.44
CA ARG A 391 9.38 -14.35 17.13
C ARG A 391 9.83 -15.79 17.32
N ASP A 392 8.92 -16.64 17.80
CA ASP A 392 9.15 -18.05 18.09
C ASP A 392 8.02 -18.94 17.55
N SER A 393 8.17 -20.27 17.70
CA SER A 393 7.17 -21.24 17.25
C SER A 393 5.84 -21.16 18.00
N GLY A 394 5.85 -20.69 19.25
CA GLY A 394 4.64 -20.46 20.04
C GLY A 394 3.83 -19.28 19.49
N ALA A 395 4.51 -18.17 19.19
CA ALA A 395 3.90 -17.02 18.56
C ALA A 395 3.38 -17.37 17.15
N LEU A 396 4.15 -18.12 16.34
CA LEU A 396 3.69 -18.58 15.03
C LEU A 396 2.36 -19.36 15.13
N ARG A 397 2.26 -20.34 16.03
CA ARG A 397 1.01 -21.13 16.22
C ARG A 397 -0.18 -20.24 16.55
N ARG A 398 -0.01 -19.27 17.48
CA ARG A 398 -1.06 -18.31 17.83
C ARG A 398 -1.47 -17.42 16.65
N VAL A 399 -0.50 -16.92 15.91
CA VAL A 399 -0.76 -16.09 14.70
C VAL A 399 -1.45 -16.90 13.61
N VAL A 400 -1.04 -18.15 13.36
CA VAL A 400 -1.72 -19.05 12.38
C VAL A 400 -3.16 -19.27 12.79
N GLN A 401 -3.43 -19.55 14.08
CA GLN A 401 -4.78 -19.73 14.59
C GLN A 401 -5.63 -18.46 14.41
N ALA A 402 -5.15 -17.31 14.88
CA ALA A 402 -5.88 -16.05 14.79
C ALA A 402 -6.14 -15.64 13.33
N THR A 403 -5.10 -15.69 12.49
CA THR A 403 -5.25 -15.32 11.07
C THR A 403 -6.21 -16.26 10.34
N GLY A 404 -6.17 -17.57 10.60
CA GLY A 404 -7.11 -18.52 10.01
C GLY A 404 -8.56 -18.18 10.35
N GLN A 405 -8.87 -17.86 11.61
CA GLN A 405 -10.21 -17.45 12.05
C GLN A 405 -10.63 -16.13 11.37
N ILE A 406 -9.75 -15.11 11.36
CA ILE A 406 -10.03 -13.80 10.76
C ILE A 406 -10.30 -13.92 9.26
N LEU A 407 -9.46 -14.66 8.53
CA LEU A 407 -9.60 -14.86 7.09
C LEU A 407 -10.91 -15.58 6.74
N ASN A 408 -11.26 -16.63 7.50
CA ASN A 408 -12.52 -17.37 7.32
C ASN A 408 -13.74 -16.49 7.62
N SER A 409 -13.70 -15.70 8.70
CA SER A 409 -14.77 -14.75 9.02
C SER A 409 -14.94 -13.70 7.92
N CYS A 410 -13.83 -13.12 7.45
CA CYS A 410 -13.87 -12.16 6.35
C CYS A 410 -14.48 -12.76 5.07
N ALA A 411 -14.10 -13.98 4.70
CA ALA A 411 -14.67 -14.69 3.57
C ALA A 411 -16.16 -14.98 3.73
N GLY A 412 -16.59 -15.42 4.94
CA GLY A 412 -18.01 -15.63 5.28
C GLY A 412 -18.86 -14.36 5.19
N LEU A 413 -18.25 -13.19 5.35
CA LEU A 413 -18.89 -11.87 5.15
C LEU A 413 -18.86 -11.41 3.68
N GLY A 414 -18.42 -12.26 2.74
CA GLY A 414 -18.25 -11.91 1.32
C GLY A 414 -17.07 -10.96 1.06
N GLY A 415 -16.13 -10.90 2.00
CA GLY A 415 -14.99 -10.00 1.94
C GLY A 415 -13.77 -10.59 1.23
N ASN A 416 -12.77 -9.73 1.00
CA ASN A 416 -11.46 -10.10 0.51
C ASN A 416 -10.41 -9.87 1.60
N SER A 417 -9.41 -10.75 1.66
CA SER A 417 -8.39 -10.71 2.68
C SER A 417 -7.01 -11.05 2.14
N SER A 418 -5.98 -10.51 2.79
CA SER A 418 -4.57 -10.84 2.55
C SER A 418 -3.74 -10.53 3.80
N ILE A 419 -2.53 -11.09 3.87
CA ILE A 419 -1.52 -10.81 4.89
C ILE A 419 -0.31 -10.18 4.18
N PRO A 420 -0.34 -8.87 3.88
CA PRO A 420 0.73 -8.22 3.13
C PRO A 420 2.08 -8.24 3.84
N TRP A 421 2.10 -8.18 5.17
CA TRP A 421 3.33 -8.15 5.97
C TRP A 421 3.28 -9.15 7.13
N CYS A 422 4.29 -9.99 7.20
CA CYS A 422 4.59 -10.90 8.30
C CYS A 422 6.07 -11.31 8.21
N PRO A 423 6.65 -11.96 9.23
CA PRO A 423 7.98 -12.54 9.12
C PRO A 423 8.12 -13.46 7.90
N GLY A 424 9.22 -13.31 7.16
CA GLY A 424 9.41 -14.02 5.88
C GLY A 424 9.29 -15.54 5.98
N GLU A 425 9.86 -16.13 7.05
CA GLU A 425 9.81 -17.56 7.33
C GLU A 425 8.44 -18.07 7.77
N TRP A 426 7.50 -17.18 8.14
CA TRP A 426 6.14 -17.56 8.51
C TRP A 426 5.20 -17.66 7.32
N LYS A 427 5.59 -17.14 6.16
CA LYS A 427 4.71 -17.03 4.98
C LYS A 427 4.22 -18.37 4.46
N GLU A 428 5.04 -19.42 4.57
CA GLU A 428 4.63 -20.78 4.16
C GLU A 428 3.55 -21.38 5.07
N SER A 429 3.49 -20.92 6.33
CA SER A 429 2.50 -21.36 7.31
C SER A 429 1.23 -20.52 7.29
N LEU A 430 1.19 -19.41 6.52
CA LEU A 430 0.09 -18.45 6.50
C LEU A 430 -0.56 -18.38 5.10
N SER A 431 -1.88 -18.25 5.06
CA SER A 431 -2.61 -17.99 3.80
C SER A 431 -2.45 -16.52 3.39
N VAL A 432 -1.24 -16.14 2.93
CA VAL A 432 -0.85 -14.74 2.62
C VAL A 432 -1.85 -14.04 1.69
N TRP A 433 -2.43 -14.76 0.74
CA TRP A 433 -3.38 -14.24 -0.25
C TRP A 433 -4.85 -14.54 0.08
N GLY A 434 -5.12 -14.98 1.32
CA GLY A 434 -6.46 -15.43 1.72
C GLY A 434 -6.82 -16.80 1.16
N PRO A 435 -8.10 -17.18 1.25
CA PRO A 435 -8.58 -18.47 0.73
C PRO A 435 -8.51 -18.52 -0.80
N ASP A 436 -8.50 -19.74 -1.34
CA ASP A 436 -8.54 -19.98 -2.77
C ASP A 436 -9.78 -19.36 -3.43
N ARG A 437 -9.56 -18.77 -4.61
CA ARG A 437 -10.58 -18.03 -5.36
C ARG A 437 -10.85 -18.68 -6.71
N SER A 438 -12.09 -18.64 -7.14
CA SER A 438 -12.52 -19.19 -8.45
C SER A 438 -11.89 -18.47 -9.65
N ASP A 439 -11.41 -17.22 -9.48
CA ASP A 439 -10.81 -16.42 -10.54
C ASP A 439 -9.31 -16.70 -10.79
N PHE A 440 -8.65 -17.53 -9.97
CA PHE A 440 -7.23 -17.88 -10.15
C PHE A 440 -6.93 -18.51 -11.52
N ALA A 441 -7.85 -19.25 -12.10
CA ALA A 441 -7.69 -19.82 -13.44
C ALA A 441 -7.54 -18.71 -14.50
N GLN A 442 -8.33 -17.64 -14.41
CA GLN A 442 -8.25 -16.49 -15.31
C GLN A 442 -6.97 -15.67 -15.05
N MET A 443 -6.58 -15.50 -13.79
CA MET A 443 -5.33 -14.82 -13.45
C MET A 443 -4.12 -15.54 -14.04
N ARG A 444 -4.07 -16.88 -14.01
CA ARG A 444 -2.99 -17.67 -14.63
C ARG A 444 -2.97 -17.52 -16.15
N LYS A 445 -4.12 -17.46 -16.82
CA LYS A 445 -4.20 -17.18 -18.26
C LYS A 445 -3.65 -15.78 -18.58
N LEU A 446 -4.01 -14.77 -17.81
CA LEU A 446 -3.43 -13.43 -17.98
C LEU A 446 -1.92 -13.44 -17.75
N LYS A 447 -1.45 -14.09 -16.68
CA LYS A 447 -0.01 -14.24 -16.41
C LYS A 447 0.73 -14.87 -17.60
N SER A 448 0.21 -15.95 -18.21
CA SER A 448 0.87 -16.60 -19.34
C SER A 448 0.89 -15.74 -20.62
N VAL A 449 -0.03 -14.79 -20.77
CA VAL A 449 -0.02 -13.83 -21.89
C VAL A 449 1.03 -12.73 -21.67
N PHE A 450 1.08 -12.15 -20.45
CA PHE A 450 2.00 -11.06 -20.15
C PHE A 450 3.43 -11.50 -19.84
N ASP A 451 3.61 -12.74 -19.39
CA ASP A 451 4.89 -13.32 -19.00
C ASP A 451 4.97 -14.80 -19.44
N PRO A 452 5.12 -15.06 -20.74
CA PRO A 452 5.09 -16.42 -21.28
C PRO A 452 6.25 -17.29 -20.77
N ALA A 453 7.39 -16.71 -20.45
CA ALA A 453 8.54 -17.42 -19.87
C ALA A 453 8.44 -17.64 -18.35
N GLY A 454 7.47 -17.02 -17.68
CA GLY A 454 7.27 -17.14 -16.24
C GLY A 454 8.39 -16.55 -15.39
N ILE A 455 9.08 -15.52 -15.89
CA ILE A 455 10.27 -14.94 -15.25
C ILE A 455 9.94 -13.77 -14.31
N LEU A 456 8.79 -13.10 -14.46
CA LEU A 456 8.45 -11.90 -13.69
C LEU A 456 7.92 -12.28 -12.30
N ALA A 457 8.72 -12.03 -11.28
CA ALA A 457 8.42 -12.23 -9.87
C ALA A 457 7.72 -13.58 -9.55
N PRO A 458 8.26 -14.73 -10.01
CA PRO A 458 7.58 -16.02 -9.99
C PRO A 458 7.25 -16.47 -8.56
N GLY A 459 5.99 -16.86 -8.34
CA GLY A 459 5.53 -17.36 -7.06
C GLY A 459 5.09 -16.30 -6.06
N ARG A 460 5.31 -15.03 -6.33
CA ARG A 460 5.03 -13.96 -5.36
C ARG A 460 3.55 -13.62 -5.19
N PHE A 461 2.75 -13.87 -6.20
CA PHE A 461 1.33 -13.50 -6.22
C PHE A 461 0.40 -14.66 -5.89
N ALA A 462 -0.90 -14.36 -5.78
CA ALA A 462 -1.96 -15.31 -5.47
C ALA A 462 -1.93 -16.54 -6.39
N GLY A 463 -2.20 -17.73 -5.84
CA GLY A 463 -2.17 -18.98 -6.61
C GLY A 463 -0.78 -19.40 -7.08
N GLY A 464 0.30 -18.83 -6.52
CA GLY A 464 1.69 -19.17 -6.83
C GLY A 464 2.18 -18.61 -8.17
N MET A 465 1.54 -17.56 -8.65
CA MET A 465 1.92 -16.81 -9.85
C MET A 465 3.10 -15.88 -9.61
#